data_448d4a9e42cc6b874f54100209e12508
#
_entry.id   448d4a9e42cc6b874f54100209e12508
#
_cell.length_a   1.000
_cell.length_b   1.000
_cell.length_c   1.000
_cell.angle_alpha   90.00
_cell.angle_beta   90.00
_cell.angle_gamma   90.00
#
_symmetry.space_group_name_H-M   'P 1'
#
loop_
_entity.id
_entity.type
_entity.pdbx_description
1 polymer ?
#
loop_
_entity_poly.entity_id
_entity_poly.type
_entity_poly.pdbx_seq_one_letter_code
_entity_poly.pdbx_strand_id
1 'polypeptide(L)'
;VGSEMCIRDRCYITRRIDRTNEGGKLAMEDMCQLSEKLTEQKYKGSYEQIAKLVLRYSSAPKLDLVNFWEQVVFSWITGNADMHLKNFSLYSPQQEVYTLTPAYDMLSTALVMPEDTEELALTLNGKKRKLKKADFVTSMRASGLDEKVIENLFKKLLKVETKWMEFITLSFLPEEMQISYKDMISIKLNMLK
;
A
#
# COMPACT_ATOMS: atom_id res chain seq x y z
N VAL A 1 -4.11 -14.50 -14.55
CA VAL A 1 -3.54 -13.67 -15.61
C VAL A 1 -2.24 -13.15 -15.05
N GLY A 2 -1.12 -13.73 -15.47
CA GLY A 2 0.21 -13.25 -15.11
C GLY A 2 0.40 -11.87 -15.73
N SER A 3 0.91 -10.91 -14.96
CA SER A 3 1.35 -9.65 -15.52
C SER A 3 2.52 -9.92 -16.47
N GLU A 4 2.32 -9.69 -17.75
CA GLU A 4 3.37 -9.73 -18.76
C GLU A 4 4.33 -8.55 -18.58
N MET A 5 5.20 -8.64 -17.58
CA MET A 5 6.43 -7.86 -17.58
C MET A 5 7.60 -8.80 -17.77
N CYS A 6 7.65 -9.43 -18.94
CA CYS A 6 8.84 -10.12 -19.44
C CYS A 6 9.79 -9.13 -20.06
N ILE A 7 10.73 -8.61 -19.30
CA ILE A 7 11.93 -7.98 -19.85
C ILE A 7 12.90 -9.11 -20.19
N ARG A 8 13.01 -9.42 -21.42
CA ARG A 8 13.77 -10.44 -22.18
C ARG A 8 14.40 -11.63 -21.44
N ASP A 9 14.86 -11.50 -20.18
CA ASP A 9 15.53 -12.55 -19.40
C ASP A 9 15.11 -12.60 -17.93
N ARG A 10 14.11 -11.81 -17.51
CA ARG A 10 13.67 -11.71 -16.12
C ARG A 10 12.16 -11.58 -16.04
N CYS A 11 11.55 -12.23 -15.06
CA CYS A 11 10.12 -12.10 -14.79
C CYS A 11 9.88 -11.87 -13.30
N TYR A 12 8.84 -11.10 -12.98
CA TYR A 12 8.32 -10.99 -11.64
C TYR A 12 7.29 -12.10 -11.43
N ILE A 13 7.54 -12.95 -10.44
CA ILE A 13 6.63 -14.05 -10.10
C ILE A 13 6.16 -13.84 -8.67
N THR A 14 4.85 -13.82 -8.47
CA THR A 14 4.24 -13.74 -7.14
C THR A 14 3.19 -14.84 -6.98
N ARG A 15 3.11 -15.38 -5.78
CA ARG A 15 2.07 -16.34 -5.43
C ARG A 15 0.77 -15.60 -5.13
N ARG A 16 -0.32 -16.05 -5.74
CA ARG A 16 -1.64 -15.50 -5.45
C ARG A 16 -2.06 -15.86 -4.03
N ILE A 17 -2.47 -14.85 -3.25
CA ILE A 17 -2.93 -15.02 -1.87
C ILE A 17 -4.31 -15.70 -1.80
N ASP A 18 -5.12 -15.57 -2.85
CA ASP A 18 -6.46 -16.12 -2.96
C ASP A 18 -6.50 -17.58 -3.48
N ARG A 19 -5.37 -18.31 -3.38
CA ARG A 19 -5.28 -19.71 -3.76
C ARG A 19 -4.67 -20.56 -2.66
N THR A 20 -5.29 -21.73 -2.42
CA THR A 20 -4.71 -22.76 -1.56
C THR A 20 -3.55 -23.46 -2.26
N ASN A 21 -2.78 -24.29 -1.54
CA ASN A 21 -1.71 -25.10 -2.13
C ASN A 21 -2.24 -26.11 -3.14
N GLU A 22 -3.47 -26.57 -2.95
CA GLU A 22 -4.16 -27.56 -3.78
C GLU A 22 -4.90 -26.88 -4.97
N GLY A 23 -4.72 -25.57 -5.16
CA GLY A 23 -5.34 -24.80 -6.25
C GLY A 23 -6.78 -24.33 -5.99
N GLY A 24 -7.32 -24.58 -4.80
CA GLY A 24 -8.63 -24.06 -4.39
C GLY A 24 -8.64 -22.53 -4.33
N LYS A 25 -9.80 -21.92 -4.56
CA LYS A 25 -9.98 -20.46 -4.50
C LYS A 25 -10.51 -20.06 -3.12
N LEU A 26 -9.86 -19.09 -2.48
CA LEU A 26 -10.35 -18.42 -1.28
C LEU A 26 -11.26 -17.25 -1.67
N ALA A 27 -12.28 -16.98 -0.84
CA ALA A 27 -13.11 -15.80 -1.00
C ALA A 27 -12.21 -14.55 -0.79
N MET A 28 -12.32 -13.60 -1.71
CA MET A 28 -11.57 -12.34 -1.66
C MET A 28 -12.36 -11.27 -2.40
N GLU A 29 -12.53 -10.12 -1.75
CA GLU A 29 -13.19 -8.95 -2.32
C GLU A 29 -12.33 -7.70 -2.12
N ASP A 30 -12.15 -6.93 -3.19
CA ASP A 30 -11.43 -5.66 -3.13
C ASP A 30 -12.32 -4.53 -2.58
N MET A 31 -11.68 -3.43 -2.15
CA MET A 31 -12.39 -2.29 -1.55
C MET A 31 -13.28 -1.54 -2.57
N CYS A 32 -13.07 -1.74 -3.87
CA CYS A 32 -13.98 -1.24 -4.90
C CYS A 32 -15.31 -2.01 -4.84
N GLN A 33 -15.26 -3.35 -4.76
CA GLN A 33 -16.41 -4.22 -4.59
C GLN A 33 -17.13 -3.96 -3.25
N LEU A 34 -16.39 -3.91 -2.14
CA LEU A 34 -16.94 -3.66 -0.81
C LEU A 34 -17.57 -2.24 -0.67
N SER A 35 -17.18 -1.30 -1.52
CA SER A 35 -17.81 0.04 -1.61
C SER A 35 -18.88 0.14 -2.68
N GLU A 36 -19.31 -1.00 -3.25
CA GLU A 36 -20.35 -1.09 -4.29
C GLU A 36 -20.04 -0.21 -5.52
N LYS A 37 -18.76 -0.09 -5.88
CA LYS A 37 -18.28 0.71 -7.01
C LYS A 37 -17.89 -0.16 -8.19
N LEU A 38 -18.13 0.36 -9.40
CA LEU A 38 -17.66 -0.26 -10.63
C LEU A 38 -16.15 -0.03 -10.81
N THR A 39 -15.52 -0.85 -11.65
CA THR A 39 -14.06 -0.79 -11.91
C THR A 39 -13.60 0.59 -12.40
N GLU A 40 -14.41 1.28 -13.20
CA GLU A 40 -14.15 2.63 -13.72
C GLU A 40 -14.07 3.68 -12.61
N GLN A 41 -14.58 3.34 -11.43
CA GLN A 41 -14.61 4.22 -10.26
C GLN A 41 -13.49 3.90 -9.25
N LYS A 42 -12.55 3.02 -9.58
CA LYS A 42 -11.48 2.56 -8.68
C LYS A 42 -10.62 3.69 -8.08
N TYR A 43 -10.54 4.83 -8.75
CA TYR A 43 -9.82 6.03 -8.28
C TYR A 43 -10.73 7.04 -7.54
N LYS A 44 -12.03 6.74 -7.36
CA LYS A 44 -12.96 7.61 -6.68
C LYS A 44 -13.11 7.19 -5.22
N GLY A 45 -12.46 7.93 -4.32
CA GLY A 45 -12.54 7.64 -2.89
C GLY A 45 -11.42 8.26 -2.09
N SER A 46 -11.33 7.83 -0.85
CA SER A 46 -10.26 8.21 0.07
C SER A 46 -9.79 7.02 0.90
N TYR A 47 -8.59 7.13 1.45
CA TYR A 47 -8.05 6.09 2.35
C TYR A 47 -8.86 5.99 3.65
N GLU A 48 -9.47 7.08 4.10
CA GLU A 48 -10.38 7.08 5.26
C GLU A 48 -11.66 6.27 4.97
N GLN A 49 -12.13 6.25 3.73
CA GLN A 49 -13.26 5.37 3.33
C GLN A 49 -12.85 3.90 3.38
N ILE A 50 -11.66 3.55 2.90
CA ILE A 50 -11.13 2.18 3.02
C ILE A 50 -10.98 1.79 4.49
N ALA A 51 -10.43 2.66 5.33
CA ALA A 51 -10.31 2.42 6.77
C ALA A 51 -11.66 2.07 7.42
N LYS A 52 -12.75 2.76 7.03
CA LYS A 52 -14.11 2.44 7.48
C LYS A 52 -14.58 1.06 7.02
N LEU A 53 -14.27 0.66 5.77
CA LEU A 53 -14.62 -0.67 5.26
C LEU A 53 -13.84 -1.77 5.99
N VAL A 54 -12.54 -1.56 6.26
CA VAL A 54 -11.72 -2.46 7.08
C VAL A 54 -12.34 -2.63 8.46
N LEU A 55 -12.70 -1.54 9.14
CA LEU A 55 -13.34 -1.59 10.46
C LEU A 55 -14.69 -2.30 10.43
N ARG A 56 -15.44 -2.19 9.36
CA ARG A 56 -16.78 -2.77 9.22
C ARG A 56 -16.77 -4.26 8.93
N TYR A 57 -15.85 -4.72 8.07
CA TYR A 57 -15.92 -6.05 7.48
C TYR A 57 -14.81 -7.00 7.93
N SER A 58 -13.71 -6.50 8.53
CA SER A 58 -12.66 -7.37 9.05
C SER A 58 -13.09 -8.07 10.34
N SER A 59 -12.67 -9.31 10.50
CA SER A 59 -12.79 -10.07 11.76
C SER A 59 -11.78 -9.63 12.82
N ALA A 60 -10.70 -8.93 12.43
CA ALA A 60 -9.70 -8.36 13.33
C ALA A 60 -9.51 -6.85 13.06
N PRO A 61 -10.57 -6.02 13.20
CA PRO A 61 -10.63 -4.69 12.63
C PRO A 61 -9.51 -3.76 13.10
N LYS A 62 -9.12 -3.81 14.38
CA LYS A 62 -8.05 -2.95 14.92
C LYS A 62 -6.67 -3.32 14.37
N LEU A 63 -6.38 -4.61 14.25
CA LEU A 63 -5.12 -5.08 13.70
C LEU A 63 -5.04 -4.75 12.20
N ASP A 64 -6.09 -5.05 11.46
CA ASP A 64 -6.14 -4.81 10.03
C ASP A 64 -6.13 -3.30 9.70
N LEU A 65 -6.68 -2.46 10.57
CA LEU A 65 -6.58 -1.01 10.42
C LEU A 65 -5.11 -0.54 10.54
N VAL A 66 -4.34 -1.09 11.47
CA VAL A 66 -2.89 -0.79 11.59
C VAL A 66 -2.15 -1.25 10.33
N ASN A 67 -2.38 -2.49 9.89
CA ASN A 67 -1.79 -3.06 8.69
C ASN A 67 -2.14 -2.25 7.43
N PHE A 68 -3.38 -1.81 7.31
CA PHE A 68 -3.83 -0.95 6.23
C PHE A 68 -3.06 0.38 6.18
N TRP A 69 -2.98 1.08 7.30
CA TRP A 69 -2.25 2.35 7.36
C TRP A 69 -0.75 2.17 7.13
N GLU A 70 -0.17 1.05 7.56
CA GLU A 70 1.21 0.70 7.23
C GLU A 70 1.40 0.55 5.72
N GLN A 71 0.48 -0.14 5.01
CA GLN A 71 0.51 -0.26 3.55
C GLN A 71 0.39 1.10 2.85
N VAL A 72 -0.47 1.99 3.35
CA VAL A 72 -0.66 3.34 2.77
C VAL A 72 0.60 4.19 2.93
N VAL A 73 1.20 4.23 4.15
CA VAL A 73 2.43 5.00 4.39
C VAL A 73 3.60 4.41 3.61
N PHE A 74 3.71 3.09 3.57
CA PHE A 74 4.74 2.40 2.78
C PHE A 74 4.63 2.76 1.30
N SER A 75 3.43 2.71 0.73
CA SER A 75 3.18 3.09 -0.66
C SER A 75 3.61 4.53 -0.96
N TRP A 76 3.29 5.46 -0.06
CA TRP A 76 3.73 6.84 -0.20
C TRP A 76 5.25 7.00 -0.11
N ILE A 77 5.92 6.31 0.83
CA ILE A 77 7.38 6.34 0.95
C ILE A 77 8.06 5.79 -0.31
N THR A 78 7.55 4.70 -0.85
CA THR A 78 8.12 3.99 -2.01
C THR A 78 7.67 4.55 -3.36
N GLY A 79 6.88 5.63 -3.36
CA GLY A 79 6.42 6.27 -4.59
C GLY A 79 5.42 5.46 -5.40
N ASN A 80 4.61 4.61 -4.74
CA ASN A 80 3.51 3.92 -5.38
C ASN A 80 2.25 4.79 -5.37
N ALA A 81 2.05 5.57 -6.43
CA ALA A 81 0.89 6.44 -6.59
C ALA A 81 -0.33 5.72 -7.21
N ASP A 82 -0.26 4.41 -7.46
CA ASP A 82 -1.38 3.65 -8.07
C ASP A 82 -2.14 2.74 -7.08
N MET A 83 -1.96 2.95 -5.78
CA MET A 83 -2.69 2.19 -4.74
C MET A 83 -4.14 2.65 -4.61
N HIS A 84 -4.96 2.24 -5.57
CA HIS A 84 -6.38 2.55 -5.65
C HIS A 84 -7.26 1.51 -4.92
N LEU A 85 -8.59 1.67 -4.95
CA LEU A 85 -9.55 0.81 -4.23
C LEU A 85 -9.39 -0.70 -4.51
N LYS A 86 -8.95 -1.09 -5.71
CA LYS A 86 -8.79 -2.50 -6.07
C LYS A 86 -7.48 -3.12 -5.56
N ASN A 87 -6.55 -2.32 -5.03
CA ASN A 87 -5.26 -2.77 -4.51
C ASN A 87 -5.28 -3.02 -3.00
N PHE A 88 -6.46 -2.94 -2.39
CA PHE A 88 -6.74 -3.37 -1.03
C PHE A 88 -7.91 -4.34 -1.04
N SER A 89 -7.76 -5.46 -0.34
CA SER A 89 -8.79 -6.49 -0.30
C SER A 89 -8.92 -7.11 1.09
N LEU A 90 -10.10 -7.63 1.38
CA LEU A 90 -10.31 -8.60 2.43
C LEU A 90 -10.40 -9.99 1.81
N TYR A 91 -9.82 -10.98 2.46
CA TYR A 91 -9.91 -12.38 2.03
C TYR A 91 -10.24 -13.27 3.22
N SER A 92 -10.75 -14.45 2.94
CA SER A 92 -11.12 -15.43 3.96
C SER A 92 -10.13 -16.59 3.94
N PRO A 93 -9.06 -16.55 4.76
CA PRO A 93 -8.11 -17.68 4.89
C PRO A 93 -8.74 -18.90 5.55
N GLN A 94 -9.77 -18.68 6.35
CA GLN A 94 -10.59 -19.70 7.02
C GLN A 94 -12.05 -19.30 6.87
N GLN A 95 -12.94 -20.28 6.87
CA GLN A 95 -14.38 -20.04 6.72
C GLN A 95 -14.85 -18.97 7.73
N GLU A 96 -15.60 -17.98 7.24
CA GLU A 96 -16.19 -16.87 8.01
C GLU A 96 -15.19 -15.92 8.70
N VAL A 97 -13.89 -16.07 8.49
CA VAL A 97 -12.87 -15.15 8.99
C VAL A 97 -12.35 -14.29 7.84
N TYR A 98 -12.63 -12.99 7.89
CA TYR A 98 -12.16 -12.02 6.89
C TYR A 98 -11.07 -11.14 7.46
N THR A 99 -9.96 -11.01 6.75
CA THR A 99 -8.82 -10.20 7.17
C THR A 99 -8.24 -9.45 5.98
N LEU A 100 -7.54 -8.35 6.24
CA LEU A 100 -6.84 -7.59 5.21
C LEU A 100 -5.77 -8.48 4.57
N THR A 101 -5.71 -8.47 3.24
CA THR A 101 -4.65 -9.18 2.53
C THR A 101 -3.28 -8.57 2.82
N PRO A 102 -2.19 -9.35 2.74
CA PRO A 102 -0.88 -8.78 2.51
C PRO A 102 -0.90 -7.83 1.32
N ALA A 103 0.00 -6.85 1.30
CA ALA A 103 0.13 -5.92 0.20
C ALA A 103 0.44 -6.65 -1.12
N TYR A 104 -0.20 -6.25 -2.19
CA TYR A 104 0.05 -6.72 -3.56
C TYR A 104 0.05 -5.53 -4.52
N ASP A 105 0.50 -5.76 -5.75
CA ASP A 105 0.62 -4.71 -6.77
C ASP A 105 1.50 -3.52 -6.31
N MET A 106 2.59 -3.86 -5.62
CA MET A 106 3.50 -2.90 -5.03
C MET A 106 4.61 -2.57 -6.01
N LEU A 107 4.50 -1.41 -6.64
CA LEU A 107 5.51 -0.89 -7.58
C LEU A 107 5.68 0.62 -7.40
N SER A 108 6.84 1.15 -7.73
CA SER A 108 7.08 2.60 -7.68
C SER A 108 6.68 3.24 -9.02
N THR A 109 5.49 3.81 -9.09
CA THR A 109 5.05 4.57 -10.26
C THR A 109 5.86 5.85 -10.43
N ALA A 110 6.21 6.52 -9.33
CA ALA A 110 7.01 7.73 -9.34
C ALA A 110 8.41 7.54 -9.94
N LEU A 111 8.97 6.32 -9.90
CA LEU A 111 10.27 6.02 -10.49
C LEU A 111 10.21 5.89 -12.02
N VAL A 112 9.07 5.47 -12.57
CA VAL A 112 8.91 5.19 -14.00
C VAL A 112 8.05 6.24 -14.73
N MET A 113 7.32 7.05 -13.98
CA MET A 113 6.45 8.13 -14.46
C MET A 113 6.71 9.41 -13.66
N PRO A 114 7.92 9.99 -13.75
CA PRO A 114 8.31 11.16 -12.95
C PRO A 114 7.49 12.42 -13.26
N GLU A 115 6.79 12.47 -14.37
CA GLU A 115 5.88 13.55 -14.76
C GLU A 115 4.56 13.53 -13.97
N ASP A 116 4.18 12.38 -13.36
CA ASP A 116 3.00 12.32 -12.50
C ASP A 116 3.30 12.99 -11.16
N THR A 117 2.53 14.01 -10.85
CA THR A 117 2.70 14.78 -9.62
C THR A 117 1.79 14.31 -8.47
N GLU A 118 0.92 13.32 -8.70
CA GLU A 118 0.13 12.71 -7.64
C GLU A 118 1.03 11.80 -6.80
N GLU A 119 0.93 11.90 -5.48
CA GLU A 119 1.71 11.08 -4.54
C GLU A 119 0.92 9.84 -4.09
N LEU A 120 -0.39 9.85 -4.27
CA LEU A 120 -1.32 8.76 -3.92
C LEU A 120 -2.49 8.71 -4.90
N ALA A 121 -2.99 7.50 -5.18
CA ALA A 121 -4.12 7.25 -6.07
C ALA A 121 -5.46 7.82 -5.54
N LEU A 122 -5.66 7.76 -4.23
CA LEU A 122 -6.86 8.24 -3.55
C LEU A 122 -6.52 9.46 -2.69
N THR A 123 -7.53 10.20 -2.27
CA THR A 123 -7.31 11.30 -1.36
C THR A 123 -6.98 10.82 0.06
N LEU A 124 -6.09 11.54 0.72
CA LEU A 124 -5.75 11.41 2.13
C LEU A 124 -5.85 12.79 2.76
N ASN A 125 -6.67 12.95 3.79
CA ASN A 125 -7.00 14.25 4.38
C ASN A 125 -7.41 15.29 3.31
N GLY A 126 -8.19 14.84 2.30
CA GLY A 126 -8.65 15.66 1.18
C GLY A 126 -7.59 15.98 0.12
N LYS A 127 -6.37 15.43 0.20
CA LYS A 127 -5.25 15.74 -0.69
C LYS A 127 -4.72 14.50 -1.40
N LYS A 128 -4.11 14.69 -2.58
CA LYS A 128 -3.32 13.68 -3.29
C LYS A 128 -1.86 14.12 -3.50
N ARG A 129 -1.53 15.37 -3.18
CA ARG A 129 -0.23 16.02 -3.43
C ARG A 129 0.22 16.79 -2.22
N LYS A 130 1.55 17.01 -2.12
CA LYS A 130 2.18 17.79 -1.04
C LYS A 130 1.77 17.25 0.34
N LEU A 131 1.74 15.94 0.45
CA LEU A 131 1.41 15.25 1.68
C LEU A 131 2.52 15.41 2.71
N LYS A 132 2.12 15.56 3.97
CA LYS A 132 3.01 15.69 5.11
C LYS A 132 2.63 14.65 6.17
N LYS A 133 3.55 14.36 7.10
CA LYS A 133 3.28 13.50 8.26
C LYS A 133 1.96 13.83 8.96
N ALA A 134 1.67 15.13 9.12
CA ALA A 134 0.44 15.59 9.76
C ALA A 134 -0.85 15.14 9.04
N ASP A 135 -0.84 14.99 7.71
CA ASP A 135 -2.00 14.53 6.95
C ASP A 135 -2.29 13.06 7.29
N PHE A 136 -1.26 12.21 7.35
CA PHE A 136 -1.39 10.81 7.78
C PHE A 136 -1.86 10.70 9.21
N VAL A 137 -1.25 11.46 10.14
CA VAL A 137 -1.65 11.47 11.56
C VAL A 137 -3.13 11.85 11.71
N THR A 138 -3.59 12.88 11.00
CA THR A 138 -4.98 13.32 11.02
C THR A 138 -5.92 12.22 10.54
N SER A 139 -5.62 11.57 9.41
CA SER A 139 -6.45 10.50 8.84
C SER A 139 -6.46 9.23 9.70
N MET A 140 -5.30 8.84 10.24
CA MET A 140 -5.16 7.69 11.15
C MET A 140 -5.96 7.91 12.44
N ARG A 141 -5.84 9.10 13.04
CA ARG A 141 -6.60 9.50 14.24
C ARG A 141 -8.10 9.52 13.97
N ALA A 142 -8.53 10.09 12.86
CA ALA A 142 -9.93 10.12 12.46
C ALA A 142 -10.51 8.71 12.19
N SER A 143 -9.68 7.73 11.86
CA SER A 143 -10.07 6.31 11.71
C SER A 143 -10.03 5.52 13.02
N GLY A 144 -9.63 6.13 14.14
CA GLY A 144 -9.67 5.53 15.48
C GLY A 144 -8.38 4.86 15.93
N LEU A 145 -7.23 5.18 15.33
CA LEU A 145 -5.93 4.74 15.86
C LEU A 145 -5.48 5.65 17.01
N ASP A 146 -4.95 5.02 18.07
CA ASP A 146 -4.35 5.71 19.20
C ASP A 146 -3.00 6.34 18.82
N GLU A 147 -2.65 7.47 19.46
CA GLU A 147 -1.39 8.20 19.23
C GLU A 147 -0.15 7.29 19.34
N LYS A 148 -0.11 6.43 20.36
CA LYS A 148 1.00 5.51 20.57
C LYS A 148 1.15 4.49 19.42
N VAL A 149 0.03 4.06 18.84
CA VAL A 149 0.04 3.15 17.68
C VAL A 149 0.55 3.88 16.45
N ILE A 150 0.09 5.12 16.22
CA ILE A 150 0.55 5.97 15.12
C ILE A 150 2.05 6.23 15.20
N GLU A 151 2.54 6.63 16.39
CA GLU A 151 3.99 6.82 16.61
C GLU A 151 4.81 5.55 16.35
N ASN A 152 4.34 4.41 16.83
CA ASN A 152 5.03 3.14 16.64
C ASN A 152 5.07 2.72 15.17
N LEU A 153 4.01 2.99 14.41
CA LEU A 153 3.99 2.74 12.97
C LEU A 153 5.09 3.54 12.26
N PHE A 154 5.21 4.85 12.51
CA PHE A 154 6.27 5.66 11.92
C PHE A 154 7.66 5.23 12.40
N LYS A 155 7.84 4.96 13.69
CA LYS A 155 9.12 4.45 14.23
C LYS A 155 9.54 3.14 13.57
N LYS A 156 8.60 2.22 13.33
CA LYS A 156 8.85 0.96 12.62
C LYS A 156 9.39 1.21 11.21
N LEU A 157 8.74 2.09 10.44
CA LEU A 157 9.15 2.40 9.07
C LEU A 157 10.50 3.14 9.01
N LEU A 158 10.74 4.07 9.93
CA LEU A 158 12.04 4.76 10.00
C LEU A 158 13.20 3.83 10.37
N LYS A 159 12.94 2.82 11.22
CA LYS A 159 13.98 1.89 11.69
C LYS A 159 14.54 0.98 10.58
N VAL A 160 13.80 0.75 9.51
CA VAL A 160 14.20 -0.17 8.43
C VAL A 160 14.85 0.52 7.23
N GLU A 161 15.07 1.83 7.30
CA GLU A 161 15.69 2.66 6.23
C GLU A 161 16.96 2.01 5.66
N THR A 162 17.93 1.68 6.51
CA THR A 162 19.20 1.07 6.07
C THR A 162 18.99 -0.23 5.30
N LYS A 163 18.10 -1.10 5.78
CA LYS A 163 17.80 -2.36 5.12
C LYS A 163 17.17 -2.15 3.74
N TRP A 164 16.32 -1.14 3.57
CA TRP A 164 15.74 -0.81 2.28
C TRP A 164 16.80 -0.32 1.30
N MET A 165 17.74 0.52 1.76
CA MET A 165 18.85 1.00 0.91
C MET A 165 19.75 -0.15 0.45
N GLU A 166 20.06 -1.09 1.34
CA GLU A 166 20.82 -2.31 1.02
C GLU A 166 20.03 -3.17 0.00
N PHE A 167 18.74 -3.39 0.23
CA PHE A 167 17.89 -4.18 -0.65
C PHE A 167 17.79 -3.59 -2.07
N ILE A 168 17.66 -2.27 -2.19
CA ILE A 168 17.67 -1.59 -3.49
C ILE A 168 18.99 -1.80 -4.22
N THR A 169 20.13 -1.78 -3.50
CA THR A 169 21.45 -2.07 -4.10
C THR A 169 21.54 -3.47 -4.70
N LEU A 170 20.84 -4.44 -4.10
CA LEU A 170 20.79 -5.82 -4.59
C LEU A 170 19.76 -6.04 -5.70
N SER A 171 18.99 -5.02 -6.05
CA SER A 171 17.93 -5.12 -7.06
C SER A 171 18.51 -5.17 -8.47
N PHE A 172 17.65 -5.55 -9.43
CA PHE A 172 17.99 -5.56 -10.85
C PHE A 172 17.82 -4.20 -11.54
N LEU A 173 17.53 -3.15 -10.78
CA LEU A 173 17.40 -1.80 -11.32
C LEU A 173 18.76 -1.29 -11.86
N PRO A 174 18.79 -0.54 -12.98
CA PRO A 174 19.97 0.19 -13.40
C PRO A 174 20.47 1.12 -12.28
N GLU A 175 21.78 1.36 -12.22
CA GLU A 175 22.41 2.13 -11.14
C GLU A 175 21.79 3.52 -10.96
N GLU A 176 21.52 4.24 -12.04
CA GLU A 176 20.83 5.54 -12.01
C GLU A 176 19.47 5.47 -11.34
N MET A 177 18.69 4.41 -11.62
CA MET A 177 17.39 4.20 -11.00
C MET A 177 17.51 3.81 -9.53
N GLN A 178 18.55 3.04 -9.15
CA GLN A 178 18.81 2.73 -7.75
C GLN A 178 19.11 3.99 -6.95
N ILE A 179 19.93 4.89 -7.48
CA ILE A 179 20.26 6.17 -6.86
C ILE A 179 18.99 7.01 -6.71
N SER A 180 18.26 7.24 -7.79
CA SER A 180 17.03 8.04 -7.79
C SER A 180 15.99 7.48 -6.80
N TYR A 181 15.86 6.14 -6.72
CA TYR A 181 14.93 5.50 -5.82
C TYR A 181 15.31 5.67 -4.35
N LYS A 182 16.59 5.49 -4.03
CA LYS A 182 17.12 5.72 -2.67
C LYS A 182 16.93 7.16 -2.22
N ASP A 183 17.22 8.13 -3.09
CA ASP A 183 17.04 9.55 -2.81
C ASP A 183 15.57 9.89 -2.54
N MET A 184 14.66 9.40 -3.39
CA MET A 184 13.23 9.60 -3.21
C MET A 184 12.74 9.04 -1.87
N ILE A 185 13.12 7.81 -1.52
CA ILE A 185 12.74 7.18 -0.25
C ILE A 185 13.32 7.97 0.94
N SER A 186 14.59 8.36 0.87
CA SER A 186 15.25 9.14 1.93
C SER A 186 14.57 10.48 2.17
N ILE A 187 14.18 11.19 1.10
CA ILE A 187 13.40 12.43 1.19
C ILE A 187 12.08 12.18 1.93
N LYS A 188 11.32 11.16 1.52
CA LYS A 188 10.02 10.83 2.14
C LYS A 188 10.19 10.42 3.61
N LEU A 189 11.18 9.61 3.94
CA LEU A 189 11.46 9.22 5.33
C LEU A 189 11.86 10.44 6.19
N ASN A 190 12.63 11.38 5.66
CA ASN A 190 12.98 12.61 6.38
C ASN A 190 11.75 13.49 6.66
N MET A 191 10.73 13.46 5.81
CA MET A 191 9.46 14.16 6.06
C MET A 191 8.63 13.51 7.19
N LEU A 192 8.96 12.27 7.59
CA LEU A 192 8.30 11.54 8.68
C LEU A 192 9.04 11.67 10.03
N LYS A 193 10.25 12.18 10.06
CA LYS A 193 10.98 12.48 11.30
C LYS A 193 10.40 13.71 11.98
#